data_b4d6c71f3d4daaa056f53a50e6503494
#
_entry.id   b4d6c71f3d4daaa056f53a50e6503494
#
_cell.length_a   1.000
_cell.length_b   1.000
_cell.length_c   1.000
_cell.angle_alpha   90.00
_cell.angle_beta   90.00
_cell.angle_gamma   90.00
#
_symmetry.space_group_name_H-M   'P 1'
#
loop_
_entity.id
_entity.type
_entity.pdbx_description
1 polymer ?
#
loop_
_entity_poly.entity_id
_entity_poly.type
_entity_poly.pdbx_seq_one_letter_code
_entity_poly.pdbx_strand_id
1 'polypeptide(L)'
;MPLAAEHGPLWEERELTGMATAVLVSRTLPVLREMGTVLADAGRPCLEVEVVGEVPEYRQADEPPLITTDVTEEADRPDWFSLRVRVRVGSEEIPITQLMAAVASGQSEILLGSGAWVSIDRPEIRQLARLMEEGRHLEDPHAKDGTMRVCPFQAGYYQALVSLGVVGQAAGRWQEAVGRLLAVAGADREGGS
;
A
#
# COMPACT_ATOMS: atom_id res chain seq x y z
N MET A 1 27.62 -7.61 -37.10
CA MET A 1 27.15 -8.78 -36.35
C MET A 1 25.86 -8.38 -35.68
N PRO A 2 24.72 -8.97 -35.99
CA PRO A 2 23.44 -8.54 -35.41
C PRO A 2 23.33 -9.05 -33.99
N LEU A 3 23.22 -8.13 -33.04
CA LEU A 3 22.85 -8.38 -31.63
C LEU A 3 21.48 -9.04 -31.46
N ALA A 4 20.72 -9.18 -32.54
CA ALA A 4 19.38 -9.74 -32.56
C ALA A 4 19.30 -11.27 -32.37
N ALA A 5 20.42 -11.98 -32.49
CA ALA A 5 20.39 -13.43 -32.43
C ALA A 5 20.41 -14.04 -31.02
N GLU A 6 20.84 -13.28 -30.02
CA GLU A 6 20.96 -13.80 -28.64
C GLU A 6 19.80 -13.44 -27.71
N HIS A 7 18.94 -12.44 -28.07
CA HIS A 7 17.89 -11.92 -27.17
C HIS A 7 16.46 -12.02 -27.72
N GLY A 8 16.26 -12.77 -28.81
CA GLY A 8 14.96 -12.84 -29.50
C GLY A 8 14.66 -11.57 -30.33
N PRO A 9 13.56 -11.54 -31.06
CA PRO A 9 13.23 -10.40 -31.91
C PRO A 9 12.94 -9.18 -31.08
N LEU A 10 13.69 -8.08 -31.33
CA LEU A 10 13.49 -6.76 -30.70
C LEU A 10 12.13 -6.12 -31.01
N TRP A 11 11.34 -6.74 -31.89
CA TRP A 11 10.03 -6.27 -32.38
C TRP A 11 8.87 -7.18 -31.97
N GLU A 12 8.98 -7.85 -30.84
CA GLU A 12 7.84 -8.60 -30.31
C GLU A 12 6.81 -7.61 -29.73
N GLU A 13 5.60 -7.64 -30.29
CA GLU A 13 4.50 -6.83 -29.79
C GLU A 13 4.09 -7.30 -28.38
N ARG A 14 4.03 -6.38 -27.43
CA ARG A 14 3.63 -6.66 -26.06
C ARG A 14 2.59 -5.68 -25.59
N GLU A 15 1.50 -6.19 -25.05
CA GLU A 15 0.52 -5.41 -24.34
C GLU A 15 0.96 -5.23 -22.89
N LEU A 16 1.07 -3.97 -22.46
CA LEU A 16 1.42 -3.61 -21.08
C LEU A 16 0.22 -2.92 -20.44
N THR A 17 -0.09 -3.30 -19.21
CA THR A 17 -1.19 -2.73 -18.43
C THR A 17 -0.74 -2.35 -17.02
N GLY A 18 -1.46 -1.42 -16.40
CA GLY A 18 -1.23 -1.03 -15.02
C GLY A 18 0.19 -0.52 -14.75
N MET A 19 0.83 -1.05 -13.73
CA MET A 19 2.17 -0.62 -13.29
C MET A 19 3.25 -0.84 -14.35
N ALA A 20 3.15 -1.88 -15.18
CA ALA A 20 4.12 -2.12 -16.26
C ALA A 20 4.11 -0.97 -17.29
N THR A 21 2.94 -0.45 -17.64
CA THR A 21 2.80 0.73 -18.51
C THR A 21 3.36 1.98 -17.82
N ALA A 22 3.05 2.18 -16.54
CA ALA A 22 3.56 3.32 -15.78
C ALA A 22 5.10 3.32 -15.73
N VAL A 23 5.74 2.17 -15.48
CA VAL A 23 7.20 2.04 -15.49
C VAL A 23 7.79 2.29 -16.87
N LEU A 24 7.18 1.75 -17.93
CA LEU A 24 7.62 2.01 -19.30
C LEU A 24 7.62 3.51 -19.60
N VAL A 25 6.50 4.18 -19.34
CA VAL A 25 6.30 5.60 -19.69
C VAL A 25 7.14 6.53 -18.83
N SER A 26 7.17 6.32 -17.51
CA SER A 26 7.82 7.26 -16.59
C SER A 26 9.32 7.05 -16.41
N ARG A 27 9.82 5.83 -16.63
CA ARG A 27 11.23 5.47 -16.38
C ARG A 27 11.96 5.05 -17.64
N THR A 28 11.38 4.15 -18.44
CA THR A 28 12.09 3.51 -19.56
C THR A 28 12.14 4.42 -20.80
N LEU A 29 11.02 5.01 -21.19
CA LEU A 29 10.96 5.89 -22.38
C LEU A 29 11.90 7.10 -22.29
N PRO A 30 12.02 7.82 -21.18
CA PRO A 30 12.98 8.93 -21.05
C PRO A 30 14.40 8.47 -21.26
N VAL A 31 14.80 7.34 -20.67
CA VAL A 31 16.15 6.78 -20.83
C VAL A 31 16.43 6.36 -22.29
N LEU A 32 15.47 5.72 -22.94
CA LEU A 32 15.62 5.32 -24.35
C LEU A 32 15.78 6.56 -25.27
N ARG A 33 15.05 7.64 -25.02
CA ARG A 33 15.15 8.88 -25.76
C ARG A 33 16.52 9.54 -25.56
N GLU A 34 16.99 9.59 -24.32
CA GLU A 34 18.32 10.11 -23.99
C GLU A 34 19.43 9.30 -24.67
N MET A 35 19.35 7.96 -24.63
CA MET A 35 20.29 7.09 -25.34
C MET A 35 20.27 7.33 -26.85
N GLY A 36 19.09 7.51 -27.45
CA GLY A 36 18.95 7.85 -28.87
C GLY A 36 19.70 9.13 -29.23
N THR A 37 19.55 10.19 -28.42
CA THR A 37 20.24 11.46 -28.59
C THR A 37 21.76 11.29 -28.51
N VAL A 38 22.25 10.60 -27.48
CA VAL A 38 23.70 10.37 -27.27
C VAL A 38 24.31 9.59 -28.43
N LEU A 39 23.60 8.59 -28.95
CA LEU A 39 24.07 7.80 -30.10
C LEU A 39 24.10 8.64 -31.39
N ALA A 40 23.09 9.48 -31.62
CA ALA A 40 23.03 10.39 -32.75
C ALA A 40 24.19 11.40 -32.74
N ASP A 41 24.46 12.02 -31.60
CA ASP A 41 25.56 12.96 -31.40
C ASP A 41 26.94 12.31 -31.64
N ALA A 42 27.05 11.02 -31.35
CA ALA A 42 28.25 10.24 -31.60
C ALA A 42 28.38 9.74 -33.07
N GLY A 43 27.44 10.10 -33.95
CA GLY A 43 27.42 9.64 -35.37
C GLY A 43 27.19 8.13 -35.52
N ARG A 44 26.56 7.49 -34.52
CA ARG A 44 26.22 6.06 -34.50
C ARG A 44 24.78 5.86 -34.91
N PRO A 45 24.39 4.67 -35.39
CA PRO A 45 22.98 4.33 -35.59
C PRO A 45 22.21 4.58 -34.31
N CYS A 46 21.23 5.51 -34.35
CA CYS A 46 20.43 5.89 -33.20
C CYS A 46 19.17 5.01 -33.08
N LEU A 47 18.71 4.88 -31.84
CA LEU A 47 17.39 4.34 -31.54
C LEU A 47 16.39 5.51 -31.64
N GLU A 48 15.47 5.41 -32.60
CA GLU A 48 14.35 6.34 -32.69
C GLU A 48 13.15 5.75 -31.94
N VAL A 49 12.60 6.52 -31.00
CA VAL A 49 11.45 6.14 -30.20
C VAL A 49 10.25 6.97 -30.63
N GLU A 50 9.35 6.38 -31.38
CA GLU A 50 8.07 6.97 -31.76
C GLU A 50 6.99 6.53 -30.76
N VAL A 51 6.20 7.48 -30.27
CA VAL A 51 5.03 7.24 -29.42
C VAL A 51 3.79 7.69 -30.17
N VAL A 52 2.93 6.74 -30.49
CA VAL A 52 1.68 7.00 -31.22
C VAL A 52 0.51 6.97 -30.25
N GLY A 53 -0.30 8.05 -30.22
CA GLY A 53 -1.46 8.19 -29.36
C GLY A 53 -1.21 8.98 -28.08
N GLU A 54 -2.23 9.06 -27.23
CA GLU A 54 -2.16 9.74 -25.94
C GLU A 54 -1.51 8.82 -24.90
N VAL A 55 -0.49 9.34 -24.23
CA VAL A 55 0.17 8.63 -23.13
C VAL A 55 -0.36 9.20 -21.82
N PRO A 56 -0.94 8.38 -20.95
CA PRO A 56 -1.34 8.85 -19.62
C PRO A 56 -0.15 9.41 -18.84
N GLU A 57 -0.38 10.46 -18.09
CA GLU A 57 0.64 11.06 -17.24
C GLU A 57 0.83 10.19 -15.99
N TYR A 58 1.88 9.39 -15.99
CA TYR A 58 2.28 8.60 -14.84
C TYR A 58 3.35 9.34 -14.04
N ARG A 59 3.10 9.55 -12.75
CA ARG A 59 4.03 10.23 -11.84
C ARG A 59 4.14 9.53 -10.51
N GLN A 60 5.25 9.72 -9.83
CA GLN A 60 5.37 9.32 -8.44
C GLN A 60 4.49 10.23 -7.57
N ALA A 61 3.79 9.66 -6.61
CA ALA A 61 3.05 10.44 -5.64
C ALA A 61 4.00 11.23 -4.75
N ASP A 62 3.67 12.49 -4.49
CA ASP A 62 4.50 13.39 -3.68
C ASP A 62 4.44 13.03 -2.19
N GLU A 63 3.32 12.45 -1.76
CA GLU A 63 3.07 12.08 -0.37
C GLU A 63 3.21 10.57 -0.15
N PRO A 64 3.76 10.16 1.01
CA PRO A 64 3.80 8.77 1.39
C PRO A 64 2.40 8.24 1.78
N PRO A 65 2.19 6.91 1.77
CA PRO A 65 0.97 6.32 2.31
C PRO A 65 0.79 6.68 3.79
N LEU A 66 -0.40 7.20 4.12
CA LEU A 66 -0.82 7.49 5.48
C LEU A 66 -1.82 6.43 5.94
N ILE A 67 -1.50 5.75 7.03
CA ILE A 67 -2.38 4.77 7.67
C ILE A 67 -3.20 5.49 8.73
N THR A 68 -4.52 5.34 8.68
CA THR A 68 -5.45 5.85 9.70
C THR A 68 -6.30 4.72 10.24
N THR A 69 -6.57 4.76 11.56
CA THR A 69 -7.42 3.78 12.24
C THR A 69 -8.55 4.51 12.97
N ASP A 70 -9.78 4.05 12.77
CA ASP A 70 -10.96 4.55 13.44
C ASP A 70 -11.63 3.41 14.22
N VAL A 71 -12.05 3.68 15.45
CA VAL A 71 -12.78 2.74 16.29
C VAL A 71 -14.14 3.32 16.63
N THR A 72 -15.19 2.58 16.31
CA THR A 72 -16.58 2.96 16.62
C THR A 72 -17.27 1.89 17.45
N GLU A 73 -18.19 2.31 18.32
CA GLU A 73 -19.01 1.38 19.13
C GLU A 73 -20.06 0.70 18.27
N GLU A 74 -20.31 -0.59 18.53
CA GLU A 74 -21.45 -1.30 17.94
C GLU A 74 -22.68 -1.11 18.83
N ALA A 75 -23.74 -0.53 18.25
CA ALA A 75 -24.95 -0.18 19.01
C ALA A 75 -25.65 -1.40 19.64
N ASP A 76 -25.62 -2.54 18.94
CA ASP A 76 -26.32 -3.77 19.35
C ASP A 76 -25.45 -4.71 20.21
N ARG A 77 -24.17 -4.41 20.40
CA ARG A 77 -23.20 -5.25 21.11
C ARG A 77 -22.24 -4.41 21.93
N PRO A 78 -22.53 -4.12 23.18
CA PRO A 78 -21.78 -3.17 24.01
C PRO A 78 -20.32 -3.55 24.27
N ASP A 79 -19.96 -4.83 24.07
CA ASP A 79 -18.58 -5.34 24.26
C ASP A 79 -17.81 -5.53 22.95
N TRP A 80 -18.39 -5.07 21.82
CA TRP A 80 -17.77 -5.13 20.51
C TRP A 80 -17.63 -3.76 19.89
N PHE A 81 -16.55 -3.61 19.14
CA PHE A 81 -16.20 -2.36 18.45
C PHE A 81 -15.84 -2.68 17.00
N SER A 82 -16.21 -1.78 16.12
CA SER A 82 -15.79 -1.81 14.74
C SER A 82 -14.49 -1.03 14.58
N LEU A 83 -13.42 -1.70 14.19
CA LEU A 83 -12.14 -1.11 13.85
C LEU A 83 -12.05 -0.97 12.33
N ARG A 84 -11.86 0.23 11.84
CA ARG A 84 -11.63 0.51 10.43
C ARG A 84 -10.21 0.99 10.22
N VAL A 85 -9.50 0.33 9.29
CA VAL A 85 -8.20 0.76 8.82
C VAL A 85 -8.35 1.36 7.42
N ARG A 86 -7.74 2.51 7.19
CA ARG A 86 -7.68 3.18 5.90
C ARG A 86 -6.25 3.53 5.56
N VAL A 87 -5.89 3.38 4.29
CA VAL A 87 -4.60 3.82 3.76
C VAL A 87 -4.85 4.84 2.66
N ARG A 88 -4.27 6.02 2.78
CA ARG A 88 -4.45 7.11 1.83
C ARG A 88 -3.13 7.65 1.34
N VAL A 89 -3.14 8.16 0.12
CA VAL A 89 -2.03 8.91 -0.49
C VAL A 89 -2.61 10.23 -1.01
N GLY A 90 -2.31 11.31 -0.34
CA GLY A 90 -2.98 12.59 -0.59
C GLY A 90 -4.49 12.48 -0.40
N SER A 91 -5.24 12.74 -1.46
CA SER A 91 -6.72 12.65 -1.46
C SER A 91 -7.26 11.26 -1.81
N GLU A 92 -6.43 10.35 -2.33
CA GLU A 92 -6.86 9.02 -2.79
C GLU A 92 -6.75 7.97 -1.68
N GLU A 93 -7.74 7.10 -1.59
CA GLU A 93 -7.74 5.95 -0.69
C GLU A 93 -7.33 4.69 -1.44
N ILE A 94 -6.41 3.93 -0.89
CA ILE A 94 -6.01 2.62 -1.40
C ILE A 94 -6.91 1.58 -0.72
N PRO A 95 -7.73 0.82 -1.46
CA PRO A 95 -8.49 -0.29 -0.90
C PRO A 95 -7.57 -1.29 -0.20
N ILE A 96 -7.94 -1.70 1.01
CA ILE A 96 -7.11 -2.63 1.79
C ILE A 96 -6.90 -3.95 1.05
N THR A 97 -7.93 -4.45 0.37
CA THR A 97 -7.86 -5.66 -0.45
C THR A 97 -6.82 -5.54 -1.57
N GLN A 98 -6.77 -4.38 -2.25
CA GLN A 98 -5.76 -4.10 -3.27
C GLN A 98 -4.36 -4.04 -2.67
N LEU A 99 -4.20 -3.35 -1.52
CA LEU A 99 -2.91 -3.25 -0.83
C LEU A 99 -2.41 -4.63 -0.39
N MET A 100 -3.28 -5.45 0.21
CA MET A 100 -2.91 -6.80 0.65
C MET A 100 -2.55 -7.72 -0.52
N ALA A 101 -3.29 -7.64 -1.64
CA ALA A 101 -2.97 -8.39 -2.85
C ALA A 101 -1.61 -8.00 -3.44
N ALA A 102 -1.30 -6.70 -3.46
CA ALA A 102 0.00 -6.19 -3.93
C ALA A 102 1.15 -6.68 -3.03
N VAL A 103 1.00 -6.59 -1.71
CA VAL A 103 2.00 -7.09 -0.75
C VAL A 103 2.19 -8.60 -0.88
N ALA A 104 1.11 -9.37 -0.96
CA ALA A 104 1.16 -10.83 -1.10
C ALA A 104 1.83 -11.28 -2.40
N SER A 105 1.68 -10.50 -3.49
CA SER A 105 2.35 -10.75 -4.78
C SER A 105 3.77 -10.18 -4.86
N GLY A 106 4.30 -9.62 -3.76
CA GLY A 106 5.66 -9.08 -3.70
C GLY A 106 5.86 -7.79 -4.51
N GLN A 107 4.79 -7.06 -4.81
CA GLN A 107 4.90 -5.77 -5.47
C GLN A 107 5.49 -4.74 -4.50
N SER A 108 6.35 -3.88 -5.03
CA SER A 108 6.94 -2.77 -4.27
C SER A 108 6.20 -1.43 -4.47
N GLU A 109 5.30 -1.37 -5.44
CA GLU A 109 4.62 -0.15 -5.88
C GLU A 109 3.17 -0.45 -6.25
N ILE A 110 2.28 0.53 -6.02
CA ILE A 110 0.87 0.49 -6.44
C ILE A 110 0.58 1.70 -7.31
N LEU A 111 -0.14 1.48 -8.41
CA LEU A 111 -0.69 2.53 -9.26
C LEU A 111 -2.06 2.97 -8.71
N LEU A 112 -2.23 4.27 -8.53
CA LEU A 112 -3.46 4.91 -8.08
C LEU A 112 -4.39 5.24 -9.26
N GLY A 113 -5.63 5.55 -8.97
CA GLY A 113 -6.63 5.90 -9.98
C GLY A 113 -6.29 7.17 -10.77
N SER A 114 -5.58 8.09 -10.17
CA SER A 114 -5.09 9.32 -10.80
C SER A 114 -3.93 9.12 -11.79
N GLY A 115 -3.37 7.91 -11.90
CA GLY A 115 -2.13 7.66 -12.63
C GLY A 115 -0.86 7.90 -11.82
N ALA A 116 -0.98 8.40 -10.58
CA ALA A 116 0.15 8.44 -9.67
C ALA A 116 0.49 7.03 -9.17
N TRP A 117 1.76 6.77 -8.90
CA TRP A 117 2.20 5.54 -8.27
C TRP A 117 2.93 5.83 -6.95
N VAL A 118 2.80 4.92 -6.00
CA VAL A 118 3.39 5.05 -4.67
C VAL A 118 4.12 3.78 -4.27
N SER A 119 5.27 3.93 -3.58
CA SER A 119 5.98 2.80 -2.99
C SER A 119 5.24 2.29 -1.76
N ILE A 120 4.99 0.98 -1.74
CA ILE A 120 4.44 0.23 -0.60
C ILE A 120 5.49 -0.63 0.10
N ASP A 121 6.73 -0.64 -0.40
CA ASP A 121 7.85 -1.32 0.26
C ASP A 121 8.37 -0.51 1.45
N ARG A 122 7.52 -0.39 2.47
CA ARG A 122 7.75 0.36 3.69
C ARG A 122 7.51 -0.54 4.91
N PRO A 123 8.29 -0.35 5.98
CA PRO A 123 8.13 -1.16 7.19
C PRO A 123 6.73 -1.07 7.79
N GLU A 124 6.08 0.11 7.74
CA GLU A 124 4.73 0.33 8.25
C GLU A 124 3.69 -0.47 7.47
N ILE A 125 3.81 -0.52 6.14
CA ILE A 125 2.91 -1.30 5.27
C ILE A 125 3.12 -2.80 5.50
N ARG A 126 4.36 -3.26 5.61
CA ARG A 126 4.65 -4.68 5.91
C ARG A 126 4.12 -5.09 7.29
N GLN A 127 4.24 -4.22 8.29
CA GLN A 127 3.68 -4.46 9.61
C GLN A 127 2.16 -4.46 9.59
N LEU A 128 1.51 -3.51 8.87
CA LEU A 128 0.08 -3.51 8.66
C LEU A 128 -0.39 -4.83 8.01
N ALA A 129 0.30 -5.28 6.95
CA ALA A 129 -0.05 -6.53 6.28
C ALA A 129 0.01 -7.75 7.22
N ARG A 130 1.01 -7.83 8.09
CA ARG A 130 1.10 -8.89 9.13
C ARG A 130 -0.07 -8.82 10.10
N LEU A 131 -0.39 -7.62 10.61
CA LEU A 131 -1.51 -7.44 11.54
C LEU A 131 -2.84 -7.77 10.88
N MET A 132 -3.04 -7.40 9.63
CA MET A 132 -4.25 -7.75 8.88
C MET A 132 -4.36 -9.25 8.66
N GLU A 133 -3.27 -9.95 8.38
CA GLU A 133 -3.25 -11.41 8.27
C GLU A 133 -3.57 -12.09 9.61
N GLU A 134 -2.97 -11.64 10.71
CA GLU A 134 -3.28 -12.10 12.07
C GLU A 134 -4.73 -11.83 12.46
N GLY A 135 -5.27 -10.69 12.02
CA GLY A 135 -6.64 -10.25 12.28
C GLY A 135 -7.69 -10.78 11.31
N ARG A 136 -7.33 -11.59 10.31
CA ARG A 136 -8.27 -12.04 9.26
C ARG A 136 -9.54 -12.71 9.81
N HIS A 137 -9.44 -13.42 10.93
CA HIS A 137 -10.59 -14.02 11.61
C HIS A 137 -11.52 -13.01 12.30
N LEU A 138 -11.09 -11.72 12.40
CA LEU A 138 -11.86 -10.63 12.98
C LEU A 138 -12.61 -9.83 11.91
N GLU A 139 -12.36 -10.11 10.64
CA GLU A 139 -13.06 -9.43 9.55
C GLU A 139 -14.55 -9.81 9.54
N ASP A 140 -15.38 -8.79 9.37
CA ASP A 140 -16.81 -8.97 9.13
C ASP A 140 -17.02 -9.10 7.60
N PRO A 141 -17.50 -10.28 7.10
CA PRO A 141 -17.72 -10.48 5.68
C PRO A 141 -18.71 -9.49 5.04
N HIS A 142 -19.53 -8.84 5.86
CA HIS A 142 -20.56 -7.88 5.43
C HIS A 142 -20.15 -6.42 5.67
N ALA A 143 -18.97 -6.18 6.25
CA ALA A 143 -18.47 -4.85 6.50
C ALA A 143 -17.80 -4.24 5.26
N LYS A 144 -17.55 -2.93 5.33
CA LYS A 144 -16.74 -2.24 4.31
C LYS A 144 -15.30 -2.73 4.36
N ASP A 145 -14.61 -2.66 3.23
CA ASP A 145 -13.20 -2.99 3.10
C ASP A 145 -12.36 -2.34 4.23
N GLY A 146 -11.48 -3.12 4.83
CA GLY A 146 -10.64 -2.69 5.95
C GLY A 146 -11.36 -2.53 7.30
N THR A 147 -12.58 -3.05 7.47
CA THR A 147 -13.31 -3.01 8.74
C THR A 147 -13.28 -4.37 9.43
N MET A 148 -12.87 -4.38 10.70
CA MET A 148 -12.79 -5.58 11.54
C MET A 148 -13.58 -5.39 12.83
N ARG A 149 -14.06 -6.47 13.42
CA ARG A 149 -14.63 -6.47 14.75
C ARG A 149 -13.58 -6.79 15.79
N VAL A 150 -13.49 -5.96 16.81
CA VAL A 150 -12.54 -6.12 17.90
C VAL A 150 -13.26 -6.04 19.24
N CYS A 151 -12.76 -6.76 20.23
CA CYS A 151 -13.22 -6.66 21.61
C CYS A 151 -12.09 -6.14 22.51
N PRO A 152 -12.37 -5.65 23.73
CA PRO A 152 -11.35 -5.12 24.63
C PRO A 152 -10.22 -6.10 24.94
N PHE A 153 -10.47 -7.40 24.93
CA PHE A 153 -9.44 -8.43 25.16
C PHE A 153 -8.37 -8.50 24.08
N GLN A 154 -8.57 -7.82 22.94
CA GLN A 154 -7.62 -7.70 21.83
C GLN A 154 -6.84 -6.37 21.88
N ALA A 155 -6.70 -5.80 23.08
CA ALA A 155 -6.02 -4.52 23.31
C ALA A 155 -4.60 -4.45 22.72
N GLY A 156 -3.83 -5.54 22.81
CA GLY A 156 -2.48 -5.62 22.23
C GLY A 156 -2.47 -5.49 20.71
N TYR A 157 -3.41 -6.12 20.02
CA TYR A 157 -3.60 -6.00 18.58
C TYR A 157 -3.95 -4.56 18.16
N TYR A 158 -4.89 -3.95 18.86
CA TYR A 158 -5.25 -2.56 18.64
C TYR A 158 -4.06 -1.61 18.87
N GLN A 159 -3.31 -1.81 19.96
CA GLN A 159 -2.13 -0.99 20.25
C GLN A 159 -1.07 -1.08 19.14
N ALA A 160 -0.87 -2.27 18.57
CA ALA A 160 0.02 -2.46 17.43
C ALA A 160 -0.47 -1.70 16.19
N LEU A 161 -1.78 -1.72 15.89
CA LEU A 161 -2.37 -0.94 14.79
C LEU A 161 -2.25 0.58 15.03
N VAL A 162 -2.51 1.05 16.23
CA VAL A 162 -2.38 2.47 16.62
C VAL A 162 -0.94 2.96 16.43
N SER A 163 0.04 2.11 16.75
CA SER A 163 1.47 2.46 16.59
C SER A 163 1.91 2.64 15.14
N LEU A 164 1.13 2.13 14.17
CA LEU A 164 1.43 2.22 12.75
C LEU A 164 0.98 3.53 12.09
N GLY A 165 0.00 4.19 12.68
CA GLY A 165 -0.60 5.34 12.03
C GLY A 165 -1.29 6.30 12.97
N VAL A 166 -1.97 7.26 12.39
CA VAL A 166 -2.74 8.25 13.14
C VAL A 166 -4.09 7.65 13.52
N VAL A 167 -4.43 7.69 14.80
CA VAL A 167 -5.77 7.37 15.27
C VAL A 167 -6.70 8.52 14.88
N GLY A 168 -7.62 8.27 13.95
CA GLY A 168 -8.57 9.27 13.50
C GLY A 168 -9.67 9.49 14.54
N GLN A 169 -10.40 8.44 14.90
CA GLN A 169 -11.47 8.48 15.88
C GLN A 169 -11.45 7.22 16.74
N ALA A 170 -11.46 7.37 18.04
CA ALA A 170 -11.56 6.26 18.97
C ALA A 170 -12.76 6.46 19.89
N ALA A 171 -13.60 5.43 20.01
CA ALA A 171 -14.72 5.43 20.93
C ALA A 171 -14.22 5.57 22.38
N GLY A 172 -14.83 6.48 23.14
CA GLY A 172 -14.41 6.77 24.53
C GLY A 172 -14.42 5.51 25.40
N ARG A 173 -15.46 4.69 25.30
CA ARG A 173 -15.56 3.40 26.03
C ARG A 173 -14.46 2.42 25.69
N TRP A 174 -14.03 2.39 24.42
CA TRP A 174 -12.90 1.57 23.99
C TRP A 174 -11.61 2.03 24.66
N GLN A 175 -11.32 3.33 24.63
CA GLN A 175 -10.13 3.90 25.26
C GLN A 175 -10.07 3.58 26.75
N GLU A 176 -11.20 3.70 27.48
CA GLU A 176 -11.27 3.35 28.89
C GLU A 176 -11.06 1.83 29.14
N ALA A 177 -11.68 0.97 28.31
CA ALA A 177 -11.56 -0.46 28.45
C ALA A 177 -10.13 -0.96 28.18
N VAL A 178 -9.51 -0.48 27.08
CA VAL A 178 -8.12 -0.79 26.73
C VAL A 178 -7.15 -0.24 27.76
N GLY A 179 -7.35 1.00 28.23
CA GLY A 179 -6.52 1.61 29.26
C GLY A 179 -6.50 0.80 30.55
N ARG A 180 -7.65 0.30 31.00
CA ARG A 180 -7.75 -0.58 32.19
C ARG A 180 -7.02 -1.90 32.01
N LEU A 181 -7.18 -2.55 30.85
CA LEU A 181 -6.51 -3.83 30.55
C LEU A 181 -4.99 -3.68 30.47
N LEU A 182 -4.50 -2.62 29.84
CA LEU A 182 -3.07 -2.35 29.74
C LEU A 182 -2.46 -2.00 31.09
N ALA A 183 -3.19 -1.30 31.96
CA ALA A 183 -2.76 -1.01 33.33
C ALA A 183 -2.59 -2.28 34.16
N VAL A 184 -3.52 -3.25 34.05
CA VAL A 184 -3.42 -4.55 34.72
C VAL A 184 -2.25 -5.35 34.17
N ALA A 185 -2.08 -5.44 32.85
CA ALA A 185 -0.98 -6.16 32.21
C ALA A 185 0.41 -5.55 32.49
N GLY A 186 0.46 -4.23 32.75
CA GLY A 186 1.68 -3.52 33.19
C GLY A 186 2.05 -3.84 34.62
N ALA A 187 1.06 -3.90 35.53
CA ALA A 187 1.26 -4.21 36.94
C ALA A 187 1.82 -5.63 37.19
N ASP A 188 1.38 -6.61 36.37
CA ASP A 188 1.87 -8.00 36.46
C ASP A 188 3.35 -8.15 36.02
N ARG A 189 3.87 -7.22 35.22
CA ARG A 189 5.28 -7.23 34.81
C ARG A 189 6.23 -6.62 35.84
N GLU A 190 5.74 -5.70 36.65
CA GLU A 190 6.55 -5.04 37.70
C GLU A 190 6.57 -5.83 39.02
N GLY A 191 5.60 -6.73 39.23
CA GLY A 191 5.49 -7.57 40.43
C GLY A 191 6.28 -8.89 40.39
N GLY A 192 7.03 -9.19 39.35
CA GLY A 192 7.74 -10.44 39.08
C GLY A 192 9.24 -10.35 39.20
N SER A 193 9.81 -9.45 40.04
CA SER A 193 11.25 -9.39 40.32
C SER A 193 11.56 -9.82 41.75
#